data_fa9ab4ec729bae30db61db64bbb04dc2
#
_entry.id   fa9ab4ec729bae30db61db64bbb04dc2
#
_cell.length_a   1.000
_cell.length_b   1.000
_cell.length_c   1.000
_cell.angle_alpha   90.00
_cell.angle_beta   90.00
_cell.angle_gamma   90.00
#
_symmetry.space_group_name_H-M   'P 1'
#
loop_
_entity.id
_entity.type
_entity.pdbx_description
1 polymer ?
#
loop_
_entity_poly.entity_id
_entity_poly.type
_entity_poly.pdbx_seq_one_letter_code
_entity_poly.pdbx_strand_id
1 'polypeptide(L)'
;MEPNISIYLNEHPLLLSADTTAIPAHLADAKVYDNPDKKKIESVLQKLEDGKKESAVFVAPDVKQLLKKVSLHFTILVAAGGLITNPAGEVLLMFRRGKWDLPKGKKDPGEDLETCALREVAEETGLRNISLDNQIIETFHYYPMKNKKVLK
;
A
#
# COMPACT_ATOMS: atom_id res chain seq x y z
N MET A 1 15.33 10.64 -8.24
CA MET A 1 15.36 9.80 -7.02
C MET A 1 14.10 8.94 -7.04
N GLU A 2 14.24 7.62 -6.91
CA GLU A 2 13.07 6.74 -6.83
C GLU A 2 12.26 7.08 -5.57
N PRO A 3 10.93 7.12 -5.65
CA PRO A 3 10.11 7.44 -4.48
C PRO A 3 10.20 6.32 -3.44
N ASN A 4 10.16 6.71 -2.17
CA ASN A 4 10.01 5.76 -1.07
C ASN A 4 8.68 5.02 -1.17
N ILE A 5 8.67 3.73 -0.78
CA ILE A 5 7.47 2.91 -0.74
C ILE A 5 7.21 2.50 0.71
N SER A 6 6.02 2.80 1.21
CA SER A 6 5.58 2.37 2.53
C SER A 6 4.63 1.19 2.43
N ILE A 7 4.92 0.12 3.17
CA ILE A 7 4.07 -1.07 3.31
C ILE A 7 3.61 -1.12 4.77
N TYR A 8 2.30 -1.18 4.99
CA TYR A 8 1.74 -1.26 6.34
C TYR A 8 1.38 -2.70 6.68
N LEU A 9 2.05 -3.27 7.67
CA LEU A 9 1.72 -4.55 8.27
C LEU A 9 0.93 -4.30 9.56
N ASN A 10 -0.39 -4.39 9.47
CA ASN A 10 -1.29 -3.83 10.48
C ASN A 10 -1.02 -2.32 10.64
N GLU A 11 -0.68 -1.86 11.83
CA GLU A 11 -0.32 -0.45 12.09
C GLU A 11 1.21 -0.19 11.99
N HIS A 12 2.01 -1.21 11.61
CA HIS A 12 3.47 -1.16 11.63
C HIS A 12 4.05 -0.90 10.24
N PRO A 13 4.63 0.29 9.98
CA PRO A 13 5.19 0.61 8.68
C PRO A 13 6.54 -0.06 8.42
N LEU A 14 6.68 -0.60 7.22
CA LEU A 14 7.94 -0.95 6.59
C LEU A 14 8.20 0.05 5.46
N LEU A 15 9.26 0.84 5.56
CA LEU A 15 9.70 1.73 4.50
C LEU A 15 10.73 1.03 3.61
N LEU A 16 10.56 1.13 2.30
CA LEU A 16 11.56 0.79 1.31
C LEU A 16 12.13 2.09 0.75
N SER A 17 13.44 2.27 0.80
CA SER A 17 14.12 3.51 0.38
C SER A 17 15.37 3.21 -0.44
N ALA A 18 15.75 4.13 -1.33
CA ALA A 18 16.98 4.03 -2.08
C ALA A 18 18.22 4.30 -1.20
N ASP A 19 18.08 5.15 -0.20
CA ASP A 19 19.14 5.52 0.73
C ASP A 19 18.59 5.98 2.10
N THR A 20 19.46 6.23 3.05
CA THR A 20 19.10 6.64 4.41
C THR A 20 18.73 8.11 4.54
N THR A 21 19.08 8.95 3.58
CA THR A 21 18.84 10.40 3.64
C THR A 21 17.39 10.77 3.38
N ALA A 22 16.65 9.87 2.72
CA ALA A 22 15.25 10.03 2.38
C ALA A 22 14.27 9.43 3.44
N ILE A 23 14.77 8.98 4.59
CA ILE A 23 13.94 8.44 5.66
C ILE A 23 13.14 9.59 6.31
N PRO A 24 11.80 9.51 6.34
CA PRO A 24 10.97 10.54 6.98
C PRO A 24 11.24 10.64 8.49
N ALA A 25 11.09 11.84 9.07
CA ALA A 25 11.36 12.12 10.48
C ALA A 25 10.60 11.19 11.45
N HIS A 26 9.36 10.81 11.14
CA HIS A 26 8.56 9.91 11.96
C HIS A 26 9.08 8.45 11.97
N LEU A 27 10.04 8.10 11.12
CA LEU A 27 10.74 6.82 11.08
C LEU A 27 12.23 6.92 11.43
N ALA A 28 12.67 8.06 11.98
CA ALA A 28 14.09 8.30 12.29
C ALA A 28 14.67 7.25 13.27
N ASP A 29 13.85 6.74 14.21
CA ASP A 29 14.24 5.73 15.18
C ASP A 29 14.03 4.28 14.69
N ALA A 30 13.50 4.11 13.46
CA ALA A 30 13.28 2.80 12.88
C ALA A 30 14.61 2.11 12.57
N LYS A 31 14.69 0.81 12.86
CA LYS A 31 15.89 0.04 12.52
C LYS A 31 16.05 -0.08 11.02
N VAL A 32 17.20 0.38 10.53
CA VAL A 32 17.59 0.30 9.12
C VAL A 32 18.29 -1.03 8.84
N TYR A 33 17.94 -1.65 7.72
CA TYR A 33 18.56 -2.85 7.17
C TYR A 33 19.02 -2.56 5.75
N ASP A 34 20.32 -2.55 5.55
CA ASP A 34 20.92 -2.33 4.23
C ASP A 34 20.93 -3.63 3.43
N ASN A 35 20.42 -3.54 2.19
CA ASN A 35 20.34 -4.61 1.20
C ASN A 35 19.96 -5.99 1.82
N PRO A 36 18.81 -6.11 2.50
CA PRO A 36 18.47 -7.30 3.27
C PRO A 36 18.29 -8.52 2.37
N ASP A 37 18.83 -9.67 2.81
CA ASP A 37 18.61 -10.95 2.19
C ASP A 37 17.20 -11.51 2.49
N LYS A 38 16.84 -12.61 1.81
CA LYS A 38 15.52 -13.25 1.96
C LYS A 38 15.19 -13.61 3.41
N LYS A 39 16.15 -14.16 4.17
CA LYS A 39 15.94 -14.57 5.58
C LYS A 39 15.72 -13.36 6.48
N LYS A 40 16.44 -12.28 6.22
CA LYS A 40 16.29 -11.02 6.95
C LYS A 40 14.94 -10.39 6.67
N ILE A 41 14.51 -10.32 5.40
CA ILE A 41 13.20 -9.82 5.00
C ILE A 41 12.12 -10.61 5.74
N GLU A 42 12.12 -11.94 5.66
CA GLU A 42 11.14 -12.80 6.31
C GLU A 42 11.06 -12.57 7.84
N SER A 43 12.23 -12.53 8.51
CA SER A 43 12.30 -12.30 9.95
C SER A 43 11.75 -10.93 10.37
N VAL A 44 12.01 -9.87 9.59
CA VAL A 44 11.53 -8.52 9.90
C VAL A 44 10.02 -8.41 9.64
N LEU A 45 9.54 -8.94 8.52
CA LEU A 45 8.11 -8.98 8.22
C LEU A 45 7.31 -9.68 9.32
N GLN A 46 7.81 -10.84 9.79
CA GLN A 46 7.15 -11.56 10.88
C GLN A 46 7.11 -10.76 12.20
N LYS A 47 8.18 -10.02 12.51
CA LYS A 47 8.22 -9.18 13.73
C LYS A 47 7.28 -7.98 13.64
N LEU A 48 7.14 -7.38 12.46
CA LEU A 48 6.17 -6.30 12.24
C LEU A 48 4.74 -6.83 12.34
N GLU A 49 4.45 -7.97 11.70
CA GLU A 49 3.14 -8.63 11.75
C GLU A 49 2.72 -8.99 13.19
N ASP A 50 3.65 -9.53 13.98
CA ASP A 50 3.42 -9.91 15.38
C ASP A 50 3.37 -8.70 16.35
N GLY A 51 3.59 -7.48 15.89
CA GLY A 51 3.71 -6.28 16.73
C GLY A 51 4.96 -6.28 17.65
N LYS A 52 5.95 -7.15 17.39
CA LYS A 52 7.22 -7.20 18.13
C LYS A 52 8.20 -6.12 17.66
N LYS A 53 7.85 -5.39 16.63
CA LYS A 53 8.59 -4.27 16.07
C LYS A 53 7.59 -3.21 15.58
N GLU A 54 7.79 -1.97 15.97
CA GLU A 54 6.89 -0.87 15.62
C GLU A 54 7.08 -0.39 14.18
N SER A 55 8.33 -0.40 13.69
CA SER A 55 8.66 0.02 12.33
C SER A 55 9.98 -0.58 11.86
N ALA A 56 10.24 -0.55 10.55
CA ALA A 56 11.51 -0.93 9.95
C ALA A 56 11.76 -0.15 8.65
N VAL A 57 13.03 -0.04 8.27
CA VAL A 57 13.45 0.53 6.99
C VAL A 57 14.35 -0.48 6.28
N PHE A 58 14.03 -0.78 5.04
CA PHE A 58 14.91 -1.50 4.13
C PHE A 58 15.51 -0.51 3.14
N VAL A 59 16.80 -0.54 2.96
CA VAL A 59 17.53 0.31 2.03
C VAL A 59 18.17 -0.56 0.96
N ALA A 60 17.97 -0.21 -0.31
CA ALA A 60 18.68 -0.77 -1.44
C ALA A 60 18.63 0.19 -2.62
N PRO A 61 19.68 0.27 -3.47
CA PRO A 61 19.74 1.23 -4.58
C PRO A 61 18.54 1.15 -5.56
N ASP A 62 17.98 -0.04 -5.76
CA ASP A 62 16.79 -0.29 -6.60
C ASP A 62 15.60 -0.65 -5.72
N VAL A 63 14.78 0.36 -5.42
CA VAL A 63 13.57 0.22 -4.57
C VAL A 63 12.53 -0.69 -5.21
N LYS A 64 12.43 -0.69 -6.55
CA LYS A 64 11.48 -1.57 -7.26
C LYS A 64 11.88 -3.03 -7.16
N GLN A 65 13.18 -3.32 -7.27
CA GLN A 65 13.67 -4.69 -7.05
C GLN A 65 13.50 -5.11 -5.60
N LEU A 66 13.71 -4.19 -4.64
CA LEU A 66 13.48 -4.44 -3.23
C LEU A 66 11.99 -4.75 -2.97
N LEU A 67 11.07 -3.98 -3.55
CA LEU A 67 9.62 -4.26 -3.49
C LEU A 67 9.29 -5.66 -4.04
N LYS A 68 9.88 -6.05 -5.18
CA LYS A 68 9.70 -7.40 -5.72
C LYS A 68 10.14 -8.48 -4.74
N LYS A 69 11.31 -8.32 -4.11
CA LYS A 69 11.82 -9.27 -3.10
C LYS A 69 10.86 -9.39 -1.90
N VAL A 70 10.35 -8.26 -1.40
CA VAL A 70 9.38 -8.23 -0.29
C VAL A 70 8.06 -8.88 -0.72
N SER A 71 7.57 -8.57 -1.90
CA SER A 71 6.30 -9.08 -2.44
C SER A 71 6.25 -10.60 -2.60
N LEU A 72 7.40 -11.27 -2.74
CA LEU A 72 7.47 -12.75 -2.78
C LEU A 72 6.96 -13.44 -1.52
N HIS A 73 6.85 -12.71 -0.41
CA HIS A 73 6.34 -13.24 0.87
C HIS A 73 4.82 -13.15 1.01
N PHE A 74 4.12 -12.63 -0.01
CA PHE A 74 2.68 -12.36 0.03
C PHE A 74 1.94 -12.92 -1.19
N THR A 75 0.65 -13.14 -1.02
CA THR A 75 -0.28 -13.22 -2.14
C THR A 75 -0.65 -11.80 -2.55
N ILE A 76 -0.36 -11.42 -3.78
CA ILE A 76 -0.65 -10.06 -4.25
C ILE A 76 -2.12 -9.96 -4.66
N LEU A 77 -2.79 -8.92 -4.17
CA LEU A 77 -4.14 -8.56 -4.54
C LEU A 77 -4.15 -7.12 -5.04
N VAL A 78 -4.41 -6.94 -6.32
CA VAL A 78 -4.49 -5.61 -6.93
C VAL A 78 -5.90 -5.05 -6.74
N ALA A 79 -5.99 -3.79 -6.36
CA ALA A 79 -7.23 -3.04 -6.25
C ALA A 79 -7.05 -1.65 -6.83
N ALA A 80 -8.14 -1.02 -7.22
CA ALA A 80 -8.17 0.37 -7.63
C ALA A 80 -9.40 1.07 -7.07
N GLY A 81 -9.36 2.38 -7.00
CA GLY A 81 -10.44 3.23 -6.53
C GLY A 81 -10.13 4.69 -6.78
N GLY A 82 -10.89 5.59 -6.19
CA GLY A 82 -10.76 7.01 -6.48
C GLY A 82 -10.78 7.91 -5.25
N LEU A 83 -9.97 8.96 -5.32
CA LEU A 83 -10.18 10.18 -4.56
C LEU A 83 -11.16 11.04 -5.37
N ILE A 84 -12.41 11.04 -4.97
CA ILE A 84 -13.49 11.70 -5.72
C ILE A 84 -13.68 13.11 -5.18
N THR A 85 -13.66 14.09 -6.07
CA THR A 85 -13.95 15.48 -5.73
C THR A 85 -15.15 16.00 -6.53
N ASN A 86 -15.92 16.90 -5.95
CA ASN A 86 -16.94 17.66 -6.67
C ASN A 86 -16.37 18.98 -7.21
N PRO A 87 -17.11 19.75 -8.02
CA PRO A 87 -16.65 21.03 -8.54
C PRO A 87 -16.28 22.08 -7.48
N ALA A 88 -16.74 21.92 -6.24
CA ALA A 88 -16.38 22.78 -5.11
C ALA A 88 -15.07 22.34 -4.42
N GLY A 89 -14.45 21.24 -4.87
CA GLY A 89 -13.23 20.68 -4.28
C GLY A 89 -13.47 19.85 -3.03
N GLU A 90 -14.72 19.52 -2.72
CA GLU A 90 -15.04 18.65 -1.57
C GLU A 90 -14.75 17.19 -1.92
N VAL A 91 -14.20 16.44 -0.95
CA VAL A 91 -13.80 15.04 -1.11
C VAL A 91 -14.90 14.11 -0.59
N LEU A 92 -15.24 13.08 -1.37
CA LEU A 92 -16.13 12.03 -0.94
C LEU A 92 -15.38 11.00 -0.11
N LEU A 93 -15.82 10.80 1.13
CA LEU A 93 -15.35 9.73 2.02
C LEU A 93 -16.52 8.82 2.39
N MET A 94 -16.25 7.53 2.52
CA MET A 94 -17.22 6.53 2.99
C MET A 94 -16.90 6.13 4.41
N PHE A 95 -17.91 6.04 5.28
CA PHE A 95 -17.75 5.46 6.60
C PHE A 95 -18.24 4.01 6.58
N ARG A 96 -17.32 3.06 6.73
CA ARG A 96 -17.67 1.63 6.76
C ARG A 96 -16.78 0.86 7.75
N ARG A 97 -17.37 -0.10 8.42
CA ARG A 97 -16.68 -0.94 9.42
C ARG A 97 -15.93 -0.12 10.50
N GLY A 98 -16.54 1.02 10.90
CA GLY A 98 -15.95 1.89 11.93
C GLY A 98 -14.80 2.78 11.48
N LYS A 99 -14.52 2.88 10.17
CA LYS A 99 -13.42 3.68 9.62
C LYS A 99 -13.89 4.49 8.41
N TRP A 100 -13.28 5.67 8.23
CA TRP A 100 -13.37 6.43 7.00
C TRP A 100 -12.48 5.81 5.93
N ASP A 101 -12.97 5.71 4.73
CA ASP A 101 -12.28 5.07 3.62
C ASP A 101 -12.65 5.72 2.29
N LEU A 102 -11.81 5.53 1.27
CA LEU A 102 -12.10 5.89 -0.11
C LEU A 102 -12.77 4.71 -0.82
N PRO A 103 -13.69 4.95 -1.77
CA PRO A 103 -14.27 3.90 -2.58
C PRO A 103 -13.19 3.20 -3.40
N LYS A 104 -13.09 1.89 -3.24
CA LYS A 104 -12.11 1.04 -3.91
C LYS A 104 -12.45 -0.43 -3.76
N GLY A 105 -12.03 -1.21 -4.72
CA GLY A 105 -12.17 -2.64 -4.61
C GLY A 105 -11.20 -3.43 -5.48
N LYS A 106 -11.38 -4.73 -5.48
CA LYS A 106 -10.49 -5.68 -6.11
C LYS A 106 -10.63 -5.62 -7.64
N LYS A 107 -9.48 -5.61 -8.32
CA LYS A 107 -9.43 -5.70 -9.78
C LYS A 107 -9.89 -7.09 -10.26
N ASP A 108 -10.81 -7.11 -11.22
CA ASP A 108 -11.26 -8.34 -11.86
C ASP A 108 -10.25 -8.87 -12.90
N PRO A 109 -10.28 -10.17 -13.20
CA PRO A 109 -9.43 -10.72 -14.26
C PRO A 109 -9.69 -10.04 -15.61
N GLY A 110 -8.61 -9.60 -16.27
CA GLY A 110 -8.68 -8.94 -17.57
C GLY A 110 -9.06 -7.46 -17.54
N GLU A 111 -9.45 -6.92 -16.39
CA GLU A 111 -9.76 -5.50 -16.20
C GLU A 111 -8.46 -4.68 -16.08
N ASP A 112 -8.41 -3.45 -16.60
CA ASP A 112 -7.34 -2.52 -16.28
C ASP A 112 -7.64 -1.72 -14.99
N LEU A 113 -6.66 -0.94 -14.49
CA LEU A 113 -6.82 -0.21 -13.23
C LEU A 113 -7.84 0.93 -13.31
N GLU A 114 -7.93 1.59 -14.46
CA GLU A 114 -8.85 2.70 -14.70
C GLU A 114 -10.30 2.21 -14.70
N THR A 115 -10.56 1.13 -15.43
CA THR A 115 -11.88 0.47 -15.47
C THR A 115 -12.27 -0.03 -14.08
N CYS A 116 -11.35 -0.67 -13.37
CA CYS A 116 -11.56 -1.11 -11.99
C CYS A 116 -11.93 0.06 -11.06
N ALA A 117 -11.19 1.17 -11.12
CA ALA A 117 -11.46 2.34 -10.30
C ALA A 117 -12.86 2.91 -10.55
N LEU A 118 -13.24 3.09 -11.81
CA LEU A 118 -14.56 3.61 -12.18
C LEU A 118 -15.69 2.66 -11.76
N ARG A 119 -15.52 1.35 -11.98
CA ARG A 119 -16.51 0.33 -11.57
C ARG A 119 -16.71 0.32 -10.06
N GLU A 120 -15.63 0.25 -9.29
CA GLU A 120 -15.70 0.18 -7.83
C GLU A 120 -16.30 1.47 -7.24
N VAL A 121 -15.95 2.63 -7.77
CA VAL A 121 -16.56 3.90 -7.37
C VAL A 121 -18.07 3.90 -7.65
N ALA A 122 -18.48 3.44 -8.84
CA ALA A 122 -19.90 3.37 -9.18
C ALA A 122 -20.67 2.38 -8.30
N GLU A 123 -20.09 1.20 -8.02
CA GLU A 123 -20.70 0.16 -7.18
C GLU A 123 -20.84 0.60 -5.71
N GLU A 124 -19.80 1.23 -5.16
CA GLU A 124 -19.78 1.62 -3.74
C GLU A 124 -20.49 2.95 -3.43
N THR A 125 -20.59 3.87 -4.40
CA THR A 125 -21.16 5.21 -4.17
C THR A 125 -22.44 5.49 -4.94
N GLY A 126 -22.72 4.72 -6.00
CA GLY A 126 -23.82 4.99 -6.94
C GLY A 126 -23.53 6.10 -7.95
N LEU A 127 -22.38 6.75 -7.91
CA LEU A 127 -21.99 7.78 -8.88
C LEU A 127 -21.74 7.17 -10.26
N ARG A 128 -22.25 7.81 -11.32
CA ARG A 128 -22.12 7.32 -12.69
C ARG A 128 -21.47 8.32 -13.65
N ASN A 129 -21.58 9.60 -13.37
CA ASN A 129 -21.01 10.68 -14.20
C ASN A 129 -19.67 11.13 -13.59
N ILE A 130 -18.68 10.25 -13.67
CA ILE A 130 -17.34 10.50 -13.14
C ILE A 130 -16.38 10.56 -14.33
N SER A 131 -15.52 11.57 -14.35
CA SER A 131 -14.34 11.62 -15.22
C SER A 131 -13.13 11.14 -14.44
N LEU A 132 -12.30 10.34 -15.07
CA LEU A 132 -11.04 9.90 -14.51
C LEU A 132 -9.97 10.96 -14.80
N ASP A 133 -9.18 11.27 -13.80
CA ASP A 133 -7.98 12.10 -13.90
C ASP A 133 -6.72 11.20 -13.71
N ASN A 134 -5.59 11.76 -13.34
CA ASN A 134 -4.34 11.03 -13.21
C ASN A 134 -4.28 10.13 -11.99
N GLN A 135 -3.45 9.09 -12.05
CA GLN A 135 -3.07 8.32 -10.88
C GLN A 135 -2.34 9.21 -9.87
N ILE A 136 -2.81 9.20 -8.62
CA ILE A 136 -2.28 10.05 -7.55
C ILE A 136 -1.20 9.30 -6.77
N ILE A 137 -1.51 8.07 -6.32
CA ILE A 137 -0.65 7.30 -5.41
C ILE A 137 -0.90 5.80 -5.55
N GLU A 138 0.12 5.01 -5.26
CA GLU A 138 0.03 3.58 -5.02
C GLU A 138 0.31 3.31 -3.54
N THR A 139 -0.52 2.49 -2.90
CA THR A 139 -0.41 2.14 -1.47
C THR A 139 -0.34 0.64 -1.29
N PHE A 140 0.34 0.20 -0.24
CA PHE A 140 0.56 -1.20 0.05
C PHE A 140 0.13 -1.50 1.49
N HIS A 141 -0.87 -2.39 1.63
CA HIS A 141 -1.38 -2.81 2.92
C HIS A 141 -1.38 -4.33 3.03
N TYR A 142 -0.80 -4.83 4.09
CA TYR A 142 -0.91 -6.23 4.46
C TYR A 142 -2.18 -6.47 5.27
N TYR A 143 -2.81 -7.60 5.01
CA TYR A 143 -3.82 -8.14 5.91
C TYR A 143 -3.85 -9.68 5.84
N PRO A 144 -4.11 -10.35 6.99
CA PRO A 144 -4.25 -11.79 7.02
C PRO A 144 -5.61 -12.18 6.41
N MET A 145 -5.63 -13.17 5.52
CA MET A 145 -6.85 -13.71 4.94
C MET A 145 -6.83 -15.24 5.06
N LYS A 146 -7.53 -15.78 6.07
CA LYS A 146 -7.51 -17.21 6.41
C LYS A 146 -6.07 -17.71 6.56
N ASN A 147 -5.59 -18.54 5.62
CA ASN A 147 -4.24 -19.12 5.67
C ASN A 147 -3.24 -18.43 4.73
N LYS A 148 -3.52 -17.19 4.32
CA LYS A 148 -2.68 -16.44 3.37
C LYS A 148 -2.29 -15.07 3.94
N LYS A 149 -1.07 -14.67 3.67
CA LYS A 149 -0.58 -13.30 3.86
C LYS A 149 -0.84 -12.55 2.57
N VAL A 150 -1.69 -11.53 2.60
CA VAL A 150 -2.08 -10.77 1.42
C VAL A 150 -1.46 -9.39 1.48
N LEU A 151 -0.85 -8.95 0.39
CA LEU A 151 -0.44 -7.58 0.15
C LEU A 151 -1.37 -6.99 -0.92
N LYS A 152 -2.10 -5.94 -0.56
CA LYS A 152 -3.02 -5.23 -1.43
C LYS A 152 -2.48 -3.86 -1.74
#